data_a5deb822f6b4e5a8575f3a501c801360
#
_entry.id   a5deb822f6b4e5a8575f3a501c801360
#
_cell.length_a   1.000
_cell.length_b   1.000
_cell.length_c   1.000
_cell.angle_alpha   90.00
_cell.angle_beta   90.00
_cell.angle_gamma   90.00
#
_symmetry.space_group_name_H-M   'P 1'
#
loop_
_entity.id
_entity.type
_entity.pdbx_description
1 polymer ?
#
loop_
_entity_poly.entity_id
_entity_poly.type
_entity_poly.pdbx_seq_one_letter_code
_entity_poly.pdbx_strand_id
1 'polypeptide(L)'
;MGAMSPLLQPNLSPQLVDCGLVCAGACGGALARYGAHTAAKSRNMGPVAICTLNVLGSLAIGGLAGAGAGPRASLAFGTGFCGAFTTFSTFALDSVTLITAEKYALAAAYVLANNCLSIGGAAAGFTVARKVKPLLGRLAGAGGAG
;
A
#
# COMPACT_ATOMS: atom_id res chain seq x y z
N MET A 1 -17.60 16.83 43.54
CA MET A 1 -17.43 16.91 42.09
C MET A 1 -15.94 17.16 41.81
N GLY A 2 -15.20 16.06 41.56
CA GLY A 2 -13.75 16.13 41.34
C GLY A 2 -13.47 16.65 39.93
N ALA A 3 -12.70 17.72 39.82
CA ALA A 3 -12.19 18.21 38.56
C ALA A 3 -11.28 17.13 37.94
N MET A 4 -11.66 16.61 36.79
CA MET A 4 -10.90 15.63 35.99
C MET A 4 -9.57 16.28 35.59
N SER A 5 -8.46 15.64 35.99
CA SER A 5 -7.09 16.13 35.76
C SER A 5 -6.84 16.50 34.30
N PRO A 6 -6.18 17.66 34.01
CA PRO A 6 -5.87 18.12 32.65
C PRO A 6 -4.97 17.17 31.84
N LEU A 7 -4.37 16.15 32.49
CA LEU A 7 -3.47 15.17 31.89
C LEU A 7 -4.16 14.05 31.06
N LEU A 8 -5.50 14.01 31.04
CA LEU A 8 -6.29 12.98 30.37
C LEU A 8 -7.10 13.45 29.16
N GLN A 9 -6.84 14.68 28.67
CA GLN A 9 -7.41 15.11 27.39
C GLN A 9 -6.46 14.68 26.26
N PRO A 10 -6.78 13.63 25.47
CA PRO A 10 -6.04 13.38 24.26
C PRO A 10 -6.14 14.62 23.38
N ASN A 11 -4.99 15.14 22.92
CA ASN A 11 -4.97 16.27 22.00
C ASN A 11 -5.57 15.80 20.66
N LEU A 12 -6.88 15.89 20.51
CA LEU A 12 -7.68 15.40 19.39
C LEU A 12 -7.32 16.04 18.06
N SER A 13 -6.75 17.25 18.07
CA SER A 13 -6.45 17.99 16.85
C SER A 13 -5.40 17.31 15.95
N PRO A 14 -4.24 16.80 16.44
CA PRO A 14 -3.30 16.05 15.61
C PRO A 14 -3.89 14.74 15.10
N GLN A 15 -4.65 14.02 15.93
CA GLN A 15 -5.28 12.76 15.56
C GLN A 15 -6.33 12.93 14.45
N LEU A 16 -7.10 14.01 14.47
CA LEU A 16 -8.06 14.33 13.42
C LEU A 16 -7.37 14.62 12.08
N VAL A 17 -6.24 15.32 12.10
CA VAL A 17 -5.42 15.55 10.90
C VAL A 17 -4.89 14.24 10.36
N ASP A 18 -4.37 13.36 11.21
CA ASP A 18 -3.85 12.05 10.83
C ASP A 18 -4.96 11.17 10.22
N CYS A 19 -6.14 11.13 10.83
CA CYS A 19 -7.31 10.47 10.26
C CYS A 19 -7.70 11.05 8.90
N GLY A 20 -7.68 12.38 8.75
CA GLY A 20 -7.96 13.06 7.48
C GLY A 20 -6.98 12.65 6.37
N LEU A 21 -5.67 12.55 6.68
CA LEU A 21 -4.65 12.09 5.75
C LEU A 21 -4.87 10.64 5.31
N VAL A 22 -5.18 9.75 6.27
CA VAL A 22 -5.50 8.35 5.97
C VAL A 22 -6.74 8.25 5.11
N CYS A 23 -7.82 8.96 5.45
CA CYS A 23 -9.08 8.95 4.68
C CYS A 23 -8.87 9.45 3.25
N ALA A 24 -8.17 10.56 3.06
CA ALA A 24 -7.89 11.10 1.73
C ALA A 24 -7.08 10.12 0.87
N GLY A 25 -6.04 9.53 1.44
CA GLY A 25 -5.25 8.49 0.77
C GLY A 25 -6.09 7.25 0.44
N ALA A 26 -6.89 6.78 1.40
CA ALA A 26 -7.74 5.61 1.24
C ALA A 26 -8.80 5.79 0.14
N CYS A 27 -9.41 6.95 0.03
CA CYS A 27 -10.34 7.26 -1.07
C CYS A 27 -9.66 7.08 -2.43
N GLY A 28 -8.47 7.66 -2.61
CA GLY A 28 -7.70 7.51 -3.85
C GLY A 28 -7.30 6.06 -4.13
N GLY A 29 -6.79 5.36 -3.13
CA GLY A 29 -6.38 3.96 -3.24
C GLY A 29 -7.53 3.02 -3.58
N ALA A 30 -8.68 3.18 -2.90
CA ALA A 30 -9.87 2.38 -3.14
C ALA A 30 -10.45 2.59 -4.54
N LEU A 31 -10.53 3.84 -5.00
CA LEU A 31 -11.01 4.18 -6.35
C LEU A 31 -10.08 3.64 -7.43
N ALA A 32 -8.76 3.79 -7.27
CA ALA A 32 -7.76 3.25 -8.19
C ALA A 32 -7.87 1.71 -8.29
N ARG A 33 -7.99 1.02 -7.14
CA ARG A 33 -8.21 -0.43 -7.09
C ARG A 33 -9.52 -0.82 -7.78
N TYR A 34 -10.61 -0.14 -7.49
CA TYR A 34 -11.92 -0.42 -8.08
C TYR A 34 -11.86 -0.30 -9.61
N GLY A 35 -11.31 0.79 -10.12
CA GLY A 35 -11.19 1.01 -11.57
C GLY A 35 -10.32 -0.04 -12.25
N ALA A 36 -9.13 -0.33 -11.70
CA ALA A 36 -8.23 -1.32 -12.26
C ALA A 36 -8.82 -2.74 -12.23
N HIS A 37 -9.45 -3.12 -11.10
CA HIS A 37 -10.10 -4.43 -10.98
C HIS A 37 -11.29 -4.57 -11.94
N THR A 38 -12.12 -3.54 -12.08
CA THR A 38 -13.27 -3.56 -13.01
C THR A 38 -12.81 -3.68 -14.45
N ALA A 39 -11.78 -2.93 -14.86
CA ALA A 39 -11.21 -3.02 -16.20
C ALA A 39 -10.57 -4.40 -16.49
N ALA A 40 -9.97 -5.05 -15.51
CA ALA A 40 -9.42 -6.39 -15.67
C ALA A 40 -10.49 -7.48 -15.68
N LYS A 41 -11.55 -7.32 -14.88
CA LYS A 41 -12.66 -8.27 -14.82
C LYS A 41 -13.38 -8.40 -16.18
N SER A 42 -13.53 -7.30 -16.93
CA SER A 42 -14.10 -7.31 -18.28
C SER A 42 -13.28 -8.14 -19.28
N ARG A 43 -12.03 -8.45 -18.93
CA ARG A 43 -11.08 -9.26 -19.73
C ARG A 43 -10.84 -10.67 -19.14
N ASN A 44 -11.67 -11.11 -18.18
CA ASN A 44 -11.49 -12.36 -17.43
C ASN A 44 -10.14 -12.50 -16.70
N MET A 45 -9.55 -11.38 -16.29
CA MET A 45 -8.23 -11.33 -15.63
C MET A 45 -8.32 -11.00 -14.13
N GLY A 46 -9.45 -11.33 -13.46
CA GLY A 46 -9.70 -10.96 -12.07
C GLY A 46 -8.58 -11.33 -11.09
N PRO A 47 -8.20 -12.62 -10.97
CA PRO A 47 -7.12 -13.04 -10.05
C PRO A 47 -5.75 -12.44 -10.40
N VAL A 48 -5.43 -12.30 -11.71
CA VAL A 48 -4.18 -11.67 -12.16
C VAL A 48 -4.16 -10.18 -11.77
N ALA A 49 -5.28 -9.49 -11.91
CA ALA A 49 -5.38 -8.08 -11.52
C ALA A 49 -5.16 -7.91 -10.01
N ILE A 50 -5.77 -8.74 -9.18
CA ILE A 50 -5.59 -8.68 -7.73
C ILE A 50 -4.13 -8.92 -7.34
N CYS A 51 -3.49 -9.94 -7.92
CA CYS A 51 -2.06 -10.16 -7.72
C CYS A 51 -1.23 -8.93 -8.12
N THR A 52 -1.47 -8.37 -9.31
CA THR A 52 -0.77 -7.18 -9.81
C THR A 52 -0.96 -5.97 -8.88
N LEU A 53 -2.18 -5.70 -8.42
CA LEU A 53 -2.47 -4.61 -7.49
C LEU A 53 -1.73 -4.77 -6.16
N ASN A 54 -1.72 -6.00 -5.62
CA ASN A 54 -1.01 -6.29 -4.38
C ASN A 54 0.51 -6.14 -4.54
N VAL A 55 1.08 -6.57 -5.66
CA VAL A 55 2.51 -6.41 -5.97
C VAL A 55 2.88 -4.93 -6.13
N LEU A 56 2.10 -4.17 -6.91
CA LEU A 56 2.35 -2.73 -7.12
C LEU A 56 2.21 -1.92 -5.83
N GLY A 57 1.18 -2.20 -5.04
CA GLY A 57 1.00 -1.54 -3.74
C GLY A 57 2.11 -1.90 -2.75
N SER A 58 2.58 -3.16 -2.77
CA SER A 58 3.72 -3.61 -1.95
C SER A 58 5.03 -2.94 -2.39
N LEU A 59 5.27 -2.81 -3.69
CA LEU A 59 6.42 -2.08 -4.24
C LEU A 59 6.39 -0.61 -3.79
N ALA A 60 5.22 0.03 -3.88
CA ALA A 60 5.06 1.44 -3.51
C ALA A 60 5.28 1.68 -2.02
N ILE A 61 4.69 0.86 -1.14
CA ILE A 61 4.87 1.01 0.32
C ILE A 61 6.32 0.69 0.74
N GLY A 62 6.95 -0.30 0.09
CA GLY A 62 8.38 -0.57 0.27
C GLY A 62 9.25 0.60 -0.14
N GLY A 63 8.97 1.22 -1.28
CA GLY A 63 9.63 2.43 -1.76
C GLY A 63 9.48 3.60 -0.80
N LEU A 64 8.28 3.83 -0.29
CA LEU A 64 7.98 4.87 0.69
C LEU A 64 8.82 4.71 1.98
N ALA A 65 8.86 3.47 2.48
CA ALA A 65 9.63 3.13 3.68
C ALA A 65 11.15 3.26 3.44
N GLY A 66 11.65 2.76 2.30
CA GLY A 66 13.07 2.85 1.93
C GLY A 66 13.55 4.29 1.70
N ALA A 67 12.68 5.17 1.19
CA ALA A 67 12.96 6.59 1.07
C ALA A 67 12.98 7.32 2.42
N GLY A 68 12.49 6.69 3.50
CA GLY A 68 12.36 7.31 4.80
C GLY A 68 11.36 8.46 4.77
N ALA A 69 10.18 8.19 4.22
CA ALA A 69 9.11 9.18 4.13
C ALA A 69 8.69 9.67 5.53
N GLY A 70 8.40 10.96 5.62
CA GLY A 70 7.96 11.55 6.88
C GLY A 70 6.59 11.01 7.34
N PRO A 71 6.22 11.22 8.62
CA PRO A 71 5.01 10.64 9.22
C PRO A 71 3.74 10.91 8.41
N ARG A 72 3.51 12.13 7.97
CA ARG A 72 2.32 12.52 7.19
C ARG A 72 2.24 11.83 5.83
N ALA A 73 3.38 11.72 5.13
CA ALA A 73 3.44 11.00 3.86
C ALA A 73 3.19 9.50 4.06
N SER A 74 3.72 8.92 5.13
CA SER A 74 3.48 7.51 5.49
C SER A 74 2.00 7.25 5.82
N LEU A 75 1.32 8.18 6.49
CA LEU A 75 -0.12 8.08 6.76
C LEU A 75 -0.95 8.18 5.47
N ALA A 76 -0.72 9.22 4.65
CA ALA A 76 -1.52 9.43 3.45
C ALA A 76 -1.28 8.35 2.37
N PHE A 77 -0.01 8.09 2.03
CA PHE A 77 0.34 7.19 0.93
C PHE A 77 0.55 5.74 1.37
N GLY A 78 1.14 5.50 2.54
CA GLY A 78 1.36 4.15 3.07
C GLY A 78 0.06 3.54 3.60
N THR A 79 -0.41 4.05 4.74
CA THR A 79 -1.61 3.53 5.42
C THR A 79 -2.87 3.79 4.61
N GLY A 80 -3.05 5.02 4.11
CA GLY A 80 -4.22 5.41 3.34
C GLY A 80 -4.22 4.77 1.95
N PHE A 81 -3.40 5.29 1.03
CA PHE A 81 -3.45 4.87 -0.38
C PHE A 81 -3.08 3.40 -0.56
N CYS A 82 -1.87 2.98 -0.19
CA CYS A 82 -1.43 1.59 -0.42
C CYS A 82 -2.29 0.59 0.37
N GLY A 83 -2.69 0.92 1.61
CA GLY A 83 -3.57 0.08 2.41
C GLY A 83 -4.94 -0.14 1.78
N ALA A 84 -5.53 0.86 1.12
CA ALA A 84 -6.80 0.74 0.42
C ALA A 84 -6.66 0.22 -1.02
N PHE A 85 -5.49 0.42 -1.66
CA PHE A 85 -5.20 -0.05 -3.02
C PHE A 85 -4.97 -1.56 -3.08
N THR A 86 -4.29 -2.14 -2.08
CA THR A 86 -4.10 -3.59 -1.95
C THR A 86 -5.32 -4.25 -1.32
N THR A 87 -5.48 -5.55 -1.53
CA THR A 87 -6.60 -6.28 -0.94
C THR A 87 -6.26 -7.74 -0.65
N PHE A 88 -6.25 -8.08 0.63
CA PHE A 88 -6.16 -9.48 1.07
C PHE A 88 -7.52 -10.18 0.97
N SER A 89 -8.63 -9.48 1.24
CA SER A 89 -9.95 -10.10 1.24
C SER A 89 -10.38 -10.61 -0.13
N THR A 90 -10.14 -9.83 -1.20
CA THR A 90 -10.44 -10.29 -2.56
C THR A 90 -9.52 -11.42 -2.99
N PHE A 91 -8.23 -11.36 -2.65
CA PHE A 91 -7.29 -12.46 -2.87
C PHE A 91 -7.73 -13.75 -2.17
N ALA A 92 -8.18 -13.66 -0.92
CA ALA A 92 -8.68 -14.82 -0.17
C ALA A 92 -9.93 -15.41 -0.82
N LEU A 93 -10.88 -14.56 -1.25
CA LEU A 93 -12.10 -14.99 -1.94
C LEU A 93 -11.79 -15.67 -3.29
N ASP A 94 -10.91 -15.10 -4.09
CA ASP A 94 -10.47 -15.71 -5.36
C ASP A 94 -9.82 -17.07 -5.12
N SER A 95 -9.00 -17.20 -4.07
CA SER A 95 -8.37 -18.47 -3.71
C SER A 95 -9.40 -19.54 -3.33
N VAL A 96 -10.39 -19.19 -2.50
CA VAL A 96 -11.49 -20.09 -2.15
C VAL A 96 -12.29 -20.47 -3.38
N THR A 97 -12.58 -19.52 -4.27
CA THR A 97 -13.31 -19.79 -5.52
C THR A 97 -12.57 -20.78 -6.42
N LEU A 98 -11.24 -20.68 -6.52
CA LEU A 98 -10.43 -21.65 -7.26
C LEU A 98 -10.45 -23.03 -6.61
N ILE A 99 -10.41 -23.12 -5.28
CA ILE A 99 -10.47 -24.38 -4.54
C ILE A 99 -11.84 -25.05 -4.72
N THR A 100 -12.93 -24.30 -4.59
CA THR A 100 -14.29 -24.83 -4.77
C THR A 100 -14.60 -25.25 -6.21
N ALA A 101 -13.87 -24.66 -7.19
CA ALA A 101 -13.90 -25.10 -8.59
C ALA A 101 -12.93 -26.26 -8.88
N GLU A 102 -12.37 -26.90 -7.84
CA GLU A 102 -11.42 -28.02 -7.91
C GLU A 102 -10.12 -27.72 -8.68
N LYS A 103 -9.80 -26.42 -8.87
CA LYS A 103 -8.59 -25.94 -9.56
C LYS A 103 -7.41 -25.81 -8.58
N TYR A 104 -7.09 -26.88 -7.84
CA TYR A 104 -6.14 -26.87 -6.73
C TYR A 104 -4.74 -26.37 -7.11
N ALA A 105 -4.20 -26.83 -8.25
CA ALA A 105 -2.89 -26.39 -8.71
C ALA A 105 -2.85 -24.90 -9.03
N LEU A 106 -3.93 -24.36 -9.63
CA LEU A 106 -4.04 -22.94 -9.93
C LEU A 106 -4.22 -22.11 -8.65
N ALA A 107 -5.00 -22.62 -7.69
CA ALA A 107 -5.15 -21.98 -6.39
C ALA A 107 -3.80 -21.87 -5.65
N ALA A 108 -3.04 -22.98 -5.60
CA ALA A 108 -1.73 -23.01 -4.98
C ALA A 108 -0.75 -22.05 -5.68
N ALA A 109 -0.69 -22.05 -7.00
CA ALA A 109 0.14 -21.15 -7.80
C ALA A 109 -0.24 -19.67 -7.55
N TYR A 110 -1.53 -19.36 -7.51
CA TYR A 110 -2.04 -18.02 -7.25
C TYR A 110 -1.65 -17.53 -5.84
N VAL A 111 -1.82 -18.38 -4.82
CA VAL A 111 -1.45 -18.06 -3.44
C VAL A 111 0.05 -17.82 -3.31
N LEU A 112 0.87 -18.70 -3.88
CA LEU A 112 2.34 -18.56 -3.85
C LEU A 112 2.78 -17.30 -4.61
N ALA A 113 2.28 -17.11 -5.83
CA ALA A 113 2.64 -15.95 -6.65
C ALA A 113 2.28 -14.63 -5.97
N ASN A 114 1.03 -14.49 -5.47
CA ASN A 114 0.60 -13.27 -4.80
C ASN A 114 1.49 -12.93 -3.59
N ASN A 115 1.80 -13.92 -2.76
CA ASN A 115 2.61 -13.67 -1.56
C ASN A 115 4.09 -13.42 -1.91
N CYS A 116 4.72 -14.30 -2.69
CA CYS A 116 6.14 -14.17 -3.03
C CYS A 116 6.42 -12.88 -3.82
N LEU A 117 5.58 -12.56 -4.81
CA LEU A 117 5.77 -11.36 -5.63
C LEU A 117 5.48 -10.08 -4.84
N SER A 118 4.49 -10.08 -3.94
CA SER A 118 4.22 -8.92 -3.09
C SER A 118 5.35 -8.67 -2.09
N ILE A 119 5.86 -9.71 -1.43
CA ILE A 119 7.00 -9.59 -0.52
C ILE A 119 8.26 -9.15 -1.29
N GLY A 120 8.52 -9.77 -2.44
CA GLY A 120 9.60 -9.39 -3.34
C GLY A 120 9.48 -7.95 -3.84
N GLY A 121 8.27 -7.50 -4.19
CA GLY A 121 7.97 -6.13 -4.57
C GLY A 121 8.28 -5.13 -3.45
N ALA A 122 7.85 -5.42 -2.23
CA ALA A 122 8.14 -4.58 -1.07
C ALA A 122 9.66 -4.48 -0.81
N ALA A 123 10.37 -5.61 -0.85
CA ALA A 123 11.82 -5.66 -0.67
C ALA A 123 12.56 -4.89 -1.78
N ALA A 124 12.12 -5.03 -3.04
CA ALA A 124 12.68 -4.30 -4.18
C ALA A 124 12.46 -2.80 -4.04
N GLY A 125 11.23 -2.35 -3.77
CA GLY A 125 10.90 -0.95 -3.56
C GLY A 125 11.74 -0.33 -2.43
N PHE A 126 11.83 -1.01 -1.29
CA PHE A 126 12.64 -0.58 -0.15
C PHE A 126 14.11 -0.43 -0.51
N THR A 127 14.68 -1.44 -1.17
CA THR A 127 16.11 -1.46 -1.52
C THR A 127 16.46 -0.39 -2.55
N VAL A 128 15.63 -0.26 -3.60
CA VAL A 128 15.83 0.76 -4.65
C VAL A 128 15.75 2.16 -4.07
N ALA A 129 14.68 2.47 -3.32
CA ALA A 129 14.51 3.80 -2.74
C ALA A 129 15.64 4.17 -1.78
N ARG A 130 16.11 3.22 -0.97
CA ARG A 130 17.25 3.43 -0.07
C ARG A 130 18.55 3.72 -0.79
N LYS A 131 18.77 3.09 -1.96
CA LYS A 131 19.96 3.34 -2.78
C LYS A 131 19.90 4.67 -3.55
N VAL A 132 18.72 5.05 -4.02
CA VAL A 132 18.51 6.26 -4.84
C VAL A 132 18.48 7.54 -3.97
N LYS A 133 17.99 7.49 -2.74
CA LYS A 133 17.90 8.64 -1.83
C LYS A 133 19.20 9.44 -1.70
N PRO A 134 20.38 8.86 -1.42
CA PRO A 134 21.64 9.61 -1.31
C PRO A 134 22.09 10.21 -2.64
N LEU A 135 21.78 9.58 -3.78
CA LEU A 135 22.07 10.11 -5.10
C LEU A 135 21.28 11.40 -5.38
N LEU A 136 19.97 11.40 -5.10
CA LEU A 136 19.12 12.56 -5.27
C LEU A 136 19.54 13.72 -4.37
N GLY A 137 19.96 13.43 -3.12
CA GLY A 137 20.48 14.44 -2.20
C GLY A 137 21.77 15.11 -2.73
N ARG A 138 22.67 14.35 -3.37
CA ARG A 138 23.89 14.89 -3.98
C ARG A 138 23.59 15.78 -5.20
N LEU A 139 22.64 15.38 -6.03
CA LEU A 139 22.24 16.16 -7.22
C LEU A 139 21.55 17.47 -6.81
N ALA A 140 20.70 17.45 -5.80
CA ALA A 140 20.03 18.64 -5.28
C ALA A 140 21.02 19.63 -4.64
N GLY A 141 22.06 19.12 -3.95
CA GLY A 141 23.12 19.97 -3.36
C GLY A 141 24.07 20.58 -4.40
N ALA A 142 24.30 19.92 -5.52
CA ALA A 142 25.16 20.42 -6.61
C ALA A 142 24.49 21.54 -7.44
N GLY A 143 23.16 21.58 -7.51
CA GLY A 143 22.41 22.62 -8.24
C GLY A 143 22.22 23.95 -7.48
N GLY A 144 22.60 24.03 -6.22
CA GLY A 144 22.45 25.24 -5.37
C GLY A 144 23.74 26.07 -5.20
N ALA A 145 24.83 25.71 -5.87
CA ALA A 145 26.14 26.38 -5.77
C ALA A 145 26.51 27.20 -7.02
N GLY A 146 25.51 27.68 -7.78
CA GLY A 146 25.68 28.54 -8.95
C GLY A 146 25.10 29.93 -8.73
#